data_f9629712ae630745595175970bb2ed88
#
_entry.id   f9629712ae630745595175970bb2ed88
#
_cell.length_a   1.000
_cell.length_b   1.000
_cell.length_c   1.000
_cell.angle_alpha   90.00
_cell.angle_beta   90.00
_cell.angle_gamma   90.00
#
_symmetry.space_group_name_H-M   'P 1'
#
loop_
_entity.id
_entity.type
_entity.pdbx_description
1 polymer ?
#
loop_
_entity_poly.entity_id
_entity_poly.type
_entity_poly.pdbx_seq_one_letter_code
_entity_poly.pdbx_strand_id
1 'polypeptide(L)'
;ARAAGIHLIIATQRPSVNVITGLIKANMPSRIAFSVSSGVDSRTILDMNGAEKLLGKGDMLFYPQGYQKPARLQGAFVSDDEVSAVVEFLADKNPGVQYNQQIEQQVNSPVTTGMSGDERDIHFEEAGKFIIEKEKASIGMLQRMVSTERQESWISSATQV
;
A
#
# COMPACT_ATOMS: atom_id res chain seq x y z
N ALA A 1 1.51 4.04 -15.08
CA ALA A 1 0.96 2.75 -15.52
C ALA A 1 0.21 2.89 -16.85
N ARG A 2 -0.84 3.72 -16.94
CA ARG A 2 -1.69 3.85 -18.14
C ARG A 2 -0.92 4.22 -19.42
N ALA A 3 -0.04 5.21 -19.36
CA ALA A 3 0.76 5.63 -20.51
C ALA A 3 1.76 4.56 -21.00
N ALA A 4 2.12 3.62 -20.15
CA ALA A 4 2.99 2.49 -20.47
C ALA A 4 2.22 1.21 -20.87
N GLY A 5 0.89 1.29 -21.03
CA GLY A 5 0.06 0.15 -21.37
C GLY A 5 -0.09 -0.90 -20.25
N ILE A 6 0.20 -0.53 -19.01
CA ILE A 6 0.09 -1.43 -17.85
C ILE A 6 -1.34 -1.39 -17.34
N HIS A 7 -1.99 -2.57 -17.31
CA HIS A 7 -3.30 -2.77 -16.70
C HIS A 7 -3.13 -3.27 -15.27
N LEU A 8 -3.88 -2.68 -14.33
CA LEU A 8 -3.77 -3.00 -12.93
C LEU A 8 -5.09 -3.61 -12.42
N ILE A 9 -5.00 -4.79 -11.81
CA ILE A 9 -6.11 -5.46 -11.13
C ILE A 9 -5.75 -5.58 -9.67
N ILE A 10 -6.56 -4.96 -8.80
CA ILE A 10 -6.38 -5.00 -7.35
C ILE A 10 -7.53 -5.79 -6.74
N ALA A 11 -7.21 -6.83 -5.99
CA ALA A 11 -8.19 -7.65 -5.29
C ALA A 11 -7.88 -7.68 -3.79
N THR A 12 -8.92 -7.63 -2.95
CA THR A 12 -8.80 -7.74 -1.50
C THR A 12 -10.00 -8.48 -0.92
N GLN A 13 -9.77 -9.26 0.13
CA GLN A 13 -10.81 -9.89 0.94
C GLN A 13 -11.22 -9.01 2.14
N ARG A 14 -10.54 -7.87 2.35
CA ARG A 14 -10.84 -6.93 3.43
C ARG A 14 -11.25 -5.57 2.86
N PRO A 15 -12.54 -5.36 2.56
CA PRO A 15 -13.05 -4.11 1.99
C PRO A 15 -13.21 -3.02 3.06
N SER A 16 -12.15 -2.76 3.84
CA SER A 16 -12.13 -1.70 4.84
C SER A 16 -11.70 -0.36 4.24
N VAL A 17 -12.09 0.73 4.87
CA VAL A 17 -11.73 2.10 4.45
C VAL A 17 -10.22 2.33 4.46
N ASN A 18 -9.49 1.64 5.34
CA ASN A 18 -8.03 1.70 5.42
C ASN A 18 -7.35 1.01 4.24
N VAL A 19 -7.99 0.03 3.61
CA VAL A 19 -7.49 -0.69 2.44
C VAL A 19 -7.97 -0.03 1.16
N ILE A 20 -9.28 0.25 1.06
CA ILE A 20 -9.89 0.90 -0.11
C ILE A 20 -10.04 2.39 0.18
N THR A 21 -8.94 3.11 0.05
CA THR A 21 -8.87 4.54 0.32
C THR A 21 -9.51 5.37 -0.79
N GLY A 22 -9.84 6.63 -0.50
CA GLY A 22 -10.32 7.58 -1.52
C GLY A 22 -9.36 7.76 -2.69
N LEU A 23 -8.04 7.69 -2.43
CA LEU A 23 -7.02 7.77 -3.47
C LEU A 23 -7.06 6.56 -4.41
N ILE A 24 -7.23 5.36 -3.88
CA ILE A 24 -7.40 4.13 -4.69
C ILE A 24 -8.68 4.26 -5.54
N LYS A 25 -9.79 4.65 -4.95
CA LYS A 25 -11.06 4.82 -5.68
C LYS A 25 -10.98 5.84 -6.80
N ALA A 26 -10.26 6.94 -6.61
CA ALA A 26 -10.06 7.97 -7.63
C ALA A 26 -9.23 7.46 -8.83
N ASN A 27 -8.24 6.61 -8.57
CA ASN A 27 -7.35 6.08 -9.62
C ASN A 27 -7.85 4.76 -10.23
N MET A 28 -8.76 4.05 -9.55
CA MET A 28 -9.35 2.78 -9.96
C MET A 28 -10.88 2.92 -10.04
N PRO A 29 -11.38 3.62 -11.07
CA PRO A 29 -12.81 3.97 -11.15
C PRO A 29 -13.71 2.79 -11.48
N SER A 30 -13.21 1.76 -12.16
CA SER A 30 -13.96 0.55 -12.46
C SER A 30 -13.82 -0.43 -11.30
N ARG A 31 -14.94 -0.91 -10.78
CA ARG A 31 -14.97 -1.73 -9.56
C ARG A 31 -15.90 -2.91 -9.70
N ILE A 32 -15.57 -3.97 -8.98
CA ILE A 32 -16.40 -5.17 -8.85
C ILE A 32 -16.56 -5.44 -7.34
N ALA A 33 -17.77 -5.71 -6.92
CA ALA A 33 -18.05 -6.23 -5.59
C ALA A 33 -18.75 -7.58 -5.70
N PHE A 34 -18.18 -8.58 -5.06
CA PHE A 34 -18.86 -9.83 -4.74
C PHE A 34 -19.70 -9.66 -3.48
N SER A 35 -20.39 -10.72 -3.04
CA SER A 35 -21.18 -10.71 -1.83
C SER A 35 -20.33 -10.30 -0.62
N VAL A 36 -20.82 -9.33 0.14
CA VAL A 36 -20.19 -8.83 1.37
C VAL A 36 -21.15 -8.95 2.55
N SER A 37 -20.61 -8.92 3.76
CA SER A 37 -21.39 -9.12 4.99
C SER A 37 -22.22 -7.90 5.41
N SER A 38 -21.89 -6.71 4.94
CA SER A 38 -22.56 -5.48 5.37
C SER A 38 -22.73 -4.45 4.27
N GLY A 39 -23.74 -3.59 4.42
CA GLY A 39 -23.91 -2.42 3.54
C GLY A 39 -22.80 -1.39 3.70
N VAL A 40 -22.03 -1.41 4.79
CA VAL A 40 -20.84 -0.57 4.97
C VAL A 40 -19.74 -1.00 4.01
N ASP A 41 -19.50 -2.31 3.92
CA ASP A 41 -18.51 -2.88 3.00
C ASP A 41 -18.89 -2.60 1.54
N SER A 42 -20.19 -2.73 1.21
CA SER A 42 -20.71 -2.38 -0.11
C SER A 42 -20.41 -0.91 -0.46
N ARG A 43 -20.68 0.02 0.45
CA ARG A 43 -20.37 1.44 0.26
C ARG A 43 -18.88 1.70 0.17
N THR A 44 -18.08 0.97 0.93
CA THR A 44 -16.62 1.09 0.85
C THR A 44 -16.10 0.74 -0.53
N ILE A 45 -16.65 -0.27 -1.20
CA ILE A 45 -16.24 -0.69 -2.54
C ILE A 45 -16.89 0.18 -3.62
N LEU A 46 -18.24 0.29 -3.60
CA LEU A 46 -19.04 0.80 -4.72
C LEU A 46 -19.54 2.24 -4.52
N ASP A 47 -19.34 2.83 -3.35
CA ASP A 47 -19.97 4.07 -2.88
C ASP A 47 -21.51 3.98 -2.73
N MET A 48 -22.07 2.77 -2.80
CA MET A 48 -23.51 2.50 -2.69
C MET A 48 -23.78 1.13 -2.05
N ASN A 49 -25.00 0.94 -1.57
CA ASN A 49 -25.47 -0.35 -1.06
C ASN A 49 -25.81 -1.29 -2.21
N GLY A 50 -25.84 -2.60 -1.93
CA GLY A 50 -26.34 -3.63 -2.84
C GLY A 50 -25.53 -4.91 -2.83
N ALA A 51 -24.21 -4.84 -2.60
CA ALA A 51 -23.37 -6.03 -2.57
C ALA A 51 -23.68 -6.96 -1.38
N GLU A 52 -24.25 -6.45 -0.30
CA GLU A 52 -24.74 -7.22 0.85
C GLU A 52 -25.98 -8.08 0.53
N LYS A 53 -26.60 -7.86 -0.62
CA LYS A 53 -27.80 -8.60 -1.09
C LYS A 53 -27.47 -9.65 -2.14
N LEU A 54 -26.21 -9.81 -2.49
CA LEU A 54 -25.74 -10.79 -3.47
C LEU A 54 -25.76 -12.19 -2.87
N LEU A 55 -26.02 -13.18 -3.74
CA LEU A 55 -26.22 -14.58 -3.34
C LEU A 55 -24.90 -15.35 -3.11
N GLY A 56 -23.75 -14.76 -3.46
CA GLY A 56 -22.46 -15.46 -3.44
C GLY A 56 -22.23 -16.32 -4.69
N LYS A 57 -21.22 -17.18 -4.65
CA LYS A 57 -20.87 -18.11 -5.74
C LYS A 57 -20.72 -17.43 -7.12
N GLY A 58 -20.07 -16.29 -7.16
CA GLY A 58 -19.81 -15.55 -8.39
C GLY A 58 -20.87 -14.48 -8.74
N ASP A 59 -21.94 -14.36 -7.96
CA ASP A 59 -22.89 -13.24 -8.08
C ASP A 59 -22.17 -11.93 -7.69
N MET A 60 -22.18 -10.93 -8.56
CA MET A 60 -21.40 -9.71 -8.40
C MET A 60 -22.11 -8.46 -8.91
N LEU A 61 -21.69 -7.32 -8.40
CA LEU A 61 -22.01 -6.01 -8.94
C LEU A 61 -20.77 -5.47 -9.68
N PHE A 62 -20.92 -5.22 -10.96
CA PHE A 62 -19.91 -4.60 -11.82
C PHE A 62 -20.22 -3.14 -12.05
N TYR A 63 -19.30 -2.27 -11.64
CA TYR A 63 -19.43 -0.83 -11.74
C TYR A 63 -18.28 -0.24 -12.55
N PRO A 64 -18.37 -0.27 -13.89
CA PRO A 64 -17.34 0.31 -14.74
C PRO A 64 -17.43 1.83 -14.77
N GLN A 65 -16.33 2.46 -15.13
CA GLN A 65 -16.27 3.91 -15.33
C GLN A 65 -17.30 4.36 -16.37
N GLY A 66 -18.04 5.43 -16.07
CA GLY A 66 -19.04 6.00 -16.96
C GLY A 66 -20.47 5.46 -16.77
N TYR A 67 -20.66 4.43 -15.94
CA TYR A 67 -22.00 3.96 -15.60
C TYR A 67 -22.55 4.74 -14.41
N GLN A 68 -23.86 5.06 -14.46
CA GLN A 68 -24.55 5.73 -13.36
C GLN A 68 -24.90 4.78 -12.20
N LYS A 69 -24.99 3.51 -12.48
CA LYS A 69 -25.30 2.43 -11.50
C LYS A 69 -24.61 1.14 -11.91
N PRO A 70 -24.26 0.28 -10.93
CA PRO A 70 -23.66 -1.01 -11.21
C PRO A 70 -24.64 -1.94 -11.92
N ALA A 71 -24.09 -2.79 -12.78
CA ALA A 71 -24.79 -3.91 -13.39
C ALA A 71 -24.59 -5.16 -12.54
N ARG A 72 -25.65 -5.93 -12.29
CA ARG A 72 -25.54 -7.23 -11.63
C ARG A 72 -25.18 -8.29 -12.67
N LEU A 73 -24.13 -9.04 -12.40
CA LEU A 73 -23.63 -10.09 -13.28
C LEU A 73 -23.46 -11.38 -12.47
N GLN A 74 -23.63 -12.51 -13.14
CA GLN A 74 -23.29 -13.81 -12.60
C GLN A 74 -21.96 -14.25 -13.20
N GLY A 75 -20.92 -14.29 -12.39
CA GLY A 75 -19.62 -14.88 -12.72
C GLY A 75 -19.64 -16.40 -12.57
N ALA A 76 -18.68 -17.07 -13.19
CA ALA A 76 -18.46 -18.49 -12.93
C ALA A 76 -18.02 -18.68 -11.47
N PHE A 77 -18.55 -19.72 -10.85
CA PHE A 77 -18.01 -20.20 -9.58
C PHE A 77 -16.79 -21.09 -9.89
N VAL A 78 -15.68 -20.83 -9.22
CA VAL A 78 -14.46 -21.61 -9.33
C VAL A 78 -14.18 -22.21 -7.95
N SER A 79 -13.99 -23.52 -7.89
CA SER A 79 -13.67 -24.24 -6.66
C SER A 79 -12.17 -24.21 -6.37
N ASP A 80 -11.80 -24.51 -5.12
CA ASP A 80 -10.41 -24.59 -4.71
C ASP A 80 -9.66 -25.70 -5.46
N ASP A 81 -10.34 -26.82 -5.77
CA ASP A 81 -9.78 -27.92 -6.56
C ASP A 81 -9.45 -27.48 -7.99
N GLU A 82 -10.33 -26.70 -8.62
CA GLU A 82 -10.11 -26.15 -9.96
C GLU A 82 -8.93 -25.15 -9.96
N VAL A 83 -8.83 -24.31 -8.94
CA VAL A 83 -7.70 -23.38 -8.78
C VAL A 83 -6.39 -24.18 -8.64
N SER A 84 -6.38 -25.19 -7.78
CA SER A 84 -5.21 -26.06 -7.57
C SER A 84 -4.78 -26.76 -8.86
N ALA A 85 -5.72 -27.30 -9.60
CA ALA A 85 -5.44 -27.98 -10.88
C ALA A 85 -4.82 -27.02 -11.91
N VAL A 86 -5.31 -25.78 -12.00
CA VAL A 86 -4.74 -24.77 -12.90
C VAL A 86 -3.33 -24.37 -12.46
N VAL A 87 -3.09 -24.20 -11.15
CA VAL A 87 -1.78 -23.84 -10.61
C VAL A 87 -0.78 -24.96 -10.88
N GLU A 88 -1.12 -26.21 -10.63
CA GLU A 88 -0.27 -27.38 -10.94
C GLU A 88 0.05 -27.45 -12.43
N PHE A 89 -0.95 -27.32 -13.30
CA PHE A 89 -0.74 -27.30 -14.74
C PHE A 89 0.23 -26.20 -15.18
N LEU A 90 0.13 -24.99 -14.60
CA LEU A 90 1.03 -23.89 -14.94
C LEU A 90 2.46 -24.15 -14.40
N ALA A 91 2.59 -24.72 -13.21
CA ALA A 91 3.87 -25.10 -12.62
C ALA A 91 4.60 -26.15 -13.47
N ASP A 92 3.88 -27.18 -13.91
CA ASP A 92 4.43 -28.25 -14.76
C ASP A 92 4.86 -27.73 -16.14
N LYS A 93 4.11 -26.78 -16.71
CA LYS A 93 4.42 -26.18 -18.02
C LYS A 93 5.53 -25.15 -17.98
N ASN A 94 5.84 -24.61 -16.80
CA ASN A 94 6.87 -23.61 -16.60
C ASN A 94 7.93 -24.07 -15.56
N PRO A 95 8.58 -25.22 -15.76
CA PRO A 95 9.63 -25.66 -14.87
C PRO A 95 10.82 -24.70 -14.97
N GLY A 96 11.07 -23.93 -13.93
CA GLY A 96 12.29 -23.14 -13.84
C GLY A 96 12.15 -21.65 -14.10
N VAL A 97 11.04 -21.01 -13.70
CA VAL A 97 11.05 -19.57 -13.47
C VAL A 97 12.02 -19.31 -12.29
N GLN A 98 13.29 -19.14 -12.60
CA GLN A 98 14.23 -18.62 -11.63
C GLN A 98 13.85 -17.16 -11.40
N TYR A 99 13.32 -16.88 -10.22
CA TYR A 99 13.17 -15.49 -9.78
C TYR A 99 14.53 -14.81 -9.88
N ASN A 100 14.56 -13.65 -10.49
CA ASN A 100 15.79 -12.89 -10.58
C ASN A 100 16.19 -12.49 -9.14
N GLN A 101 17.21 -13.17 -8.60
CA GLN A 101 17.68 -12.96 -7.23
C GLN A 101 18.05 -11.49 -6.96
N GLN A 102 18.42 -10.74 -7.99
CA GLN A 102 18.67 -9.31 -7.88
C GLN A 102 17.40 -8.52 -7.57
N ILE A 103 16.24 -8.92 -8.13
CA ILE A 103 14.95 -8.28 -7.83
C ILE A 103 14.48 -8.67 -6.42
N GLU A 104 14.64 -9.94 -6.03
CA GLU A 104 14.33 -10.37 -4.66
C GLU A 104 15.19 -9.65 -3.62
N GLN A 105 16.47 -9.46 -3.88
CA GLN A 105 17.35 -8.69 -2.99
C GLN A 105 16.96 -7.22 -2.92
N GLN A 106 16.49 -6.62 -4.02
CA GLN A 106 15.98 -5.24 -4.03
C GLN A 106 14.64 -5.09 -3.31
N VAL A 107 13.74 -6.07 -3.43
CA VAL A 107 12.41 -6.04 -2.77
C VAL A 107 12.51 -6.38 -1.30
N ASN A 108 13.38 -7.33 -0.92
CA ASN A 108 13.60 -7.76 0.46
C ASN A 108 14.66 -6.91 1.20
N SER A 109 15.41 -6.09 0.49
CA SER A 109 16.19 -5.05 1.16
C SER A 109 15.20 -4.16 1.91
N PRO A 110 15.37 -3.95 3.23
CA PRO A 110 14.59 -2.93 3.90
C PRO A 110 14.76 -1.68 3.05
N VAL A 111 13.63 -1.03 2.71
CA VAL A 111 13.64 0.27 2.04
C VAL A 111 14.33 1.24 2.99
N THR A 112 15.63 1.17 3.05
CA THR A 112 16.45 2.30 3.40
C THR A 112 16.21 3.25 2.23
N THR A 113 15.22 4.12 2.38
CA THR A 113 15.04 5.32 1.57
C THR A 113 16.41 5.84 1.26
N GLY A 114 16.81 5.75 -0.02
CA GLY A 114 18.11 6.03 -0.61
C GLY A 114 18.99 7.01 0.15
N MET A 115 19.71 6.49 1.11
CA MET A 115 20.88 7.12 1.64
C MET A 115 22.04 6.19 1.29
N SER A 116 22.69 6.46 0.16
CA SER A 116 24.04 6.02 -0.06
C SER A 116 24.84 6.40 1.18
N GLY A 117 25.71 5.49 1.66
CA GLY A 117 26.37 5.54 2.96
C GLY A 117 27.24 6.77 3.28
N ASP A 118 27.10 7.86 2.51
CA ASP A 118 27.86 9.11 2.67
C ASP A 118 26.96 10.35 2.89
N GLU A 119 25.62 10.19 2.92
CA GLU A 119 24.68 11.27 3.20
C GLU A 119 23.92 11.04 4.52
N ARG A 120 24.65 10.71 5.58
CA ARG A 120 24.06 10.79 6.92
C ARG A 120 23.89 12.24 7.26
N ASP A 121 22.68 12.61 7.69
CA ASP A 121 22.41 13.95 8.22
C ASP A 121 23.48 14.29 9.28
N ILE A 122 23.97 15.52 9.28
CA ILE A 122 25.00 16.04 10.19
C ILE A 122 24.63 15.75 11.65
N HIS A 123 23.34 15.74 11.99
CA HIS A 123 22.84 15.52 13.34
C HIS A 123 22.51 14.04 13.65
N PHE A 124 22.81 13.09 12.75
CA PHE A 124 22.43 11.68 12.95
C PHE A 124 23.04 11.06 14.20
N GLU A 125 24.35 11.29 14.44
CA GLU A 125 25.03 10.74 15.60
C GLU A 125 24.59 11.38 16.91
N GLU A 126 24.35 12.70 16.91
CA GLU A 126 23.89 13.43 18.06
C GLU A 126 22.46 13.08 18.44
N ALA A 127 21.59 12.95 17.43
CA ALA A 127 20.23 12.46 17.64
C ALA A 127 20.21 11.04 18.23
N GLY A 128 21.10 10.17 17.78
CA GLY A 128 21.26 8.81 18.31
C GLY A 128 21.68 8.81 19.78
N LYS A 129 22.69 9.59 20.15
CA LYS A 129 23.16 9.73 21.54
C LYS A 129 22.05 10.30 22.45
N PHE A 130 21.33 11.30 21.97
CA PHE A 130 20.25 11.94 22.72
C PHE A 130 19.06 11.01 22.98
N ILE A 131 18.70 10.15 22.01
CA ILE A 131 17.67 9.12 22.18
C ILE A 131 18.08 8.10 23.25
N ILE A 132 19.35 7.66 23.22
CA ILE A 132 19.89 6.70 24.21
C ILE A 132 19.88 7.32 25.60
N GLU A 133 20.36 8.57 25.75
CA GLU A 133 20.41 9.26 27.04
C GLU A 133 19.02 9.51 27.66
N LYS A 134 18.03 9.82 26.82
CA LYS A 134 16.66 10.13 27.30
C LYS A 134 15.73 8.93 27.31
N GLU A 135 16.18 7.77 26.85
CA GLU A 135 15.37 6.52 26.74
C GLU A 135 14.00 6.73 26.05
N LYS A 136 13.88 7.77 25.24
CA LYS A 136 12.65 8.15 24.52
C LYS A 136 12.98 8.69 23.14
N ALA A 137 12.25 8.22 22.14
CA ALA A 137 12.31 8.72 20.79
C ALA A 137 11.01 9.43 20.41
N SER A 138 11.07 10.75 20.18
CA SER A 138 9.95 11.47 19.58
C SER A 138 10.45 12.56 18.63
N ILE A 139 9.73 12.73 17.51
CA ILE A 139 10.07 13.73 16.48
C ILE A 139 10.14 15.14 17.08
N GLY A 140 9.20 15.52 17.95
CA GLY A 140 9.19 16.84 18.56
C GLY A 140 10.33 17.08 19.57
N MET A 141 10.92 16.03 20.13
CA MET A 141 12.08 16.12 21.01
C MET A 141 13.36 16.33 20.18
N LEU A 142 13.51 15.61 19.09
CA LEU A 142 14.64 15.76 18.17
C LEU A 142 14.63 17.14 17.47
N GLN A 143 13.45 17.60 17.05
CA GLN A 143 13.32 18.93 16.45
C GLN A 143 13.72 20.06 17.42
N ARG A 144 13.39 19.94 18.71
CA ARG A 144 13.80 20.91 19.72
C ARG A 144 15.32 20.89 19.93
N MET A 145 15.94 19.72 19.99
CA MET A 145 17.39 19.57 20.11
C MET A 145 18.11 20.32 18.98
N VAL A 146 17.77 20.01 17.73
CA VAL A 146 18.37 20.63 16.53
C VAL A 146 18.11 22.15 16.48
N SER A 147 16.95 22.61 16.95
CA SER A 147 16.62 24.04 17.00
C SER A 147 17.43 24.78 18.06
N THR A 148 17.73 24.15 19.20
CA THR A 148 18.51 24.75 20.30
C THR A 148 19.97 24.91 19.90
N GLU A 149 20.58 23.92 19.27
CA GLU A 149 21.95 24.00 18.77
C GLU A 149 22.12 25.08 17.68
N ARG A 150 21.11 25.25 16.83
CA ARG A 150 21.12 26.32 15.83
C ARG A 150 21.09 27.70 16.47
N GLN A 151 20.42 27.89 17.59
CA GLN A 151 20.42 29.14 18.36
C GLN A 151 21.77 29.38 19.05
N GLU A 152 22.39 28.37 19.64
CA GLU A 152 23.69 28.50 20.30
C GLU A 152 24.83 28.81 19.31
N SER A 153 24.80 28.20 18.10
CA SER A 153 25.76 28.50 17.05
C SER A 153 25.67 29.94 16.52
N TRP A 154 24.48 30.52 16.48
CA TRP A 154 24.24 31.92 16.11
C TRP A 154 24.75 32.89 17.18
N ILE A 155 24.55 32.57 18.47
CA ILE A 155 25.00 33.38 19.60
C ILE A 155 26.55 33.38 19.67
N SER A 156 27.20 32.22 19.46
CA SER A 156 28.63 32.07 19.45
C SER A 156 29.29 32.84 18.30
N SER A 157 28.71 32.86 17.10
CA SER A 157 29.23 33.63 15.96
C SER A 157 28.99 35.15 16.09
N ALA A 158 27.98 35.59 16.84
CA ALA A 158 27.70 37.00 17.09
C ALA A 158 28.56 37.60 18.20
N THR A 159 29.25 36.80 19.01
CA THR A 159 30.11 37.26 20.12
C THR A 159 31.59 37.37 19.71
N GLN A 160 31.93 37.06 18.48
CA GLN A 160 33.29 37.15 17.92
C GLN A 160 33.49 38.33 16.95
N VAL A 161 32.70 39.39 17.05
CA VAL A 161 32.92 40.67 16.31
C VAL A 161 33.24 41.78 17.28
#